data_72807638c39c97d384457251f0bee926
#
_entry.id   72807638c39c97d384457251f0bee926
#
_cell.length_a   1.000
_cell.length_b   1.000
_cell.length_c   1.000
_cell.angle_alpha   90.00
_cell.angle_beta   90.00
_cell.angle_gamma   90.00
#
_symmetry.space_group_name_H-M   'P 1'
#
loop_
_entity.id
_entity.type
_entity.pdbx_description
1 polymer ?
#
loop_
_entity_poly.entity_id
_entity_poly.type
_entity_poly.pdbx_seq_one_letter_code
_entity_poly.pdbx_strand_id
1 'polypeptide(L)'
;YRLLTALTLGTLLWGCTESGKKAEGPFYIDIESRAQLHDWFRYAPERPIVVSGHRGGMVTGYPENCIESFEKTLSMMPSFFEIDPRLTKDSVIVLMHDATIDRTTTGTGRVSDYTCEELQQFFLKDREGNVTPYRIPTLEECIVWSRGKTILNLDIKDVPLEVMSDFINRLAPANVMYTVRNARQARTYLDRDPQAMFSCWCKNMKEFGEYAEERIPWSQMMAYVGTMMLPDQQELYGKLHEKGVMCMISLAPT
;
A
#
# COMPACT_ATOMS: atom_id res chain seq x y z
N TYR A 1 25.75 -57.38 -35.91
CA TYR A 1 25.16 -56.05 -36.12
C TYR A 1 24.92 -55.45 -34.77
N ARG A 2 25.76 -54.45 -34.40
CA ARG A 2 25.68 -53.74 -33.15
C ARG A 2 25.15 -52.35 -33.46
N LEU A 3 24.01 -51.94 -32.85
CA LEU A 3 23.55 -50.61 -32.82
C LEU A 3 24.16 -49.88 -31.57
N LEU A 4 24.95 -48.87 -31.83
CA LEU A 4 25.38 -47.91 -30.82
C LEU A 4 24.30 -46.85 -30.67
N THR A 5 23.72 -46.76 -29.47
CA THR A 5 22.92 -45.61 -29.05
C THR A 5 23.82 -44.59 -28.37
N ALA A 6 24.00 -43.44 -28.98
CA ALA A 6 24.72 -42.32 -28.40
C ALA A 6 23.81 -41.58 -27.40
N LEU A 7 24.18 -41.62 -26.11
CA LEU A 7 23.62 -40.72 -25.10
C LEU A 7 24.30 -39.34 -25.23
N THR A 8 23.58 -38.34 -25.67
CA THR A 8 24.03 -36.95 -25.58
C THR A 8 23.72 -36.42 -24.19
N LEU A 9 24.76 -36.27 -23.36
CA LEU A 9 24.70 -35.49 -22.12
C LEU A 9 24.52 -33.99 -22.47
N GLY A 10 23.34 -33.48 -22.29
CA GLY A 10 23.09 -32.05 -22.33
C GLY A 10 23.64 -31.40 -21.06
N THR A 11 24.81 -30.78 -21.15
CA THR A 11 25.33 -29.89 -20.13
C THR A 11 24.51 -28.62 -20.09
N LEU A 12 23.65 -28.50 -19.09
CA LEU A 12 23.06 -27.23 -18.71
C LEU A 12 24.18 -26.32 -18.17
N LEU A 13 24.73 -25.49 -19.03
CA LEU A 13 25.55 -24.36 -18.65
C LEU A 13 24.62 -23.33 -18.01
N TRP A 14 24.59 -23.31 -16.70
CA TRP A 14 24.07 -22.16 -15.96
C TRP A 14 25.09 -21.04 -16.13
N GLY A 15 24.82 -20.18 -17.11
CA GLY A 15 25.60 -18.98 -17.32
C GLY A 15 25.44 -18.06 -16.11
N CYS A 16 26.47 -17.98 -15.27
CA CYS A 16 26.70 -16.80 -14.45
C CYS A 16 26.89 -15.65 -15.41
N THR A 17 25.86 -14.85 -15.65
CA THR A 17 26.04 -13.56 -16.31
C THR A 17 26.63 -12.62 -15.30
N GLU A 18 27.84 -12.22 -15.60
CA GLU A 18 28.60 -11.14 -14.99
C GLU A 18 27.84 -9.83 -14.96
N SER A 19 28.30 -9.01 -14.00
CA SER A 19 28.12 -7.57 -13.86
C SER A 19 26.74 -7.09 -13.50
N GLY A 20 26.67 -6.66 -12.25
CA GLY A 20 25.69 -5.76 -11.66
C GLY A 20 25.34 -4.52 -12.47
N LYS A 21 24.62 -4.66 -13.56
CA LYS A 21 23.74 -3.59 -14.01
C LYS A 21 22.60 -3.54 -13.02
N LYS A 22 22.59 -2.50 -12.15
CA LYS A 22 21.39 -2.10 -11.43
C LYS A 22 20.28 -2.05 -12.47
N ALA A 23 19.17 -2.75 -12.22
CA ALA A 23 17.98 -2.61 -13.04
C ALA A 23 17.66 -1.11 -13.10
N GLU A 24 17.67 -0.53 -14.31
CA GLU A 24 17.27 0.86 -14.49
C GLU A 24 15.77 0.94 -14.29
N GLY A 25 15.32 1.67 -13.23
CA GLY A 25 13.91 1.92 -12.92
C GLY A 25 13.15 2.62 -14.05
N PRO A 26 11.85 2.87 -13.89
CA PRO A 26 11.04 2.71 -12.69
C PRO A 26 10.60 1.28 -12.41
N PHE A 27 10.48 0.94 -11.12
CA PHE A 27 10.08 -0.38 -10.64
C PHE A 27 8.56 -0.43 -10.43
N TYR A 28 7.80 -0.64 -11.50
CA TYR A 28 6.34 -0.65 -11.43
C TYR A 28 5.77 -2.00 -10.95
N ILE A 29 4.67 -1.91 -10.23
CA ILE A 29 3.80 -3.03 -9.84
C ILE A 29 2.49 -2.82 -10.59
N ASP A 30 2.31 -3.51 -11.70
CA ASP A 30 1.12 -3.40 -12.53
C ASP A 30 0.04 -4.39 -12.06
N ILE A 31 -1.09 -3.85 -11.64
CA ILE A 31 -2.26 -4.60 -11.16
C ILE A 31 -3.45 -4.23 -12.04
N GLU A 32 -3.87 -5.16 -12.86
CA GLU A 32 -4.94 -4.97 -13.85
C GLU A 32 -6.31 -5.44 -13.35
N SER A 33 -6.34 -6.26 -12.27
CA SER A 33 -7.58 -6.80 -11.71
C SER A 33 -7.53 -6.98 -10.19
N ARG A 34 -8.72 -6.99 -9.55
CA ARG A 34 -8.83 -7.31 -8.11
C ARG A 34 -8.28 -8.70 -7.79
N ALA A 35 -8.46 -9.67 -8.68
CA ALA A 35 -7.89 -11.01 -8.49
C ALA A 35 -6.37 -11.00 -8.46
N GLN A 36 -5.71 -10.19 -9.31
CA GLN A 36 -4.26 -9.99 -9.25
C GLN A 36 -3.83 -9.29 -7.96
N LEU A 37 -4.60 -8.30 -7.48
CA LEU A 37 -4.32 -7.63 -6.20
C LEU A 37 -4.37 -8.63 -5.03
N HIS A 38 -5.39 -9.48 -4.98
CA HIS A 38 -5.50 -10.51 -3.95
C HIS A 38 -4.35 -11.53 -4.04
N ASP A 39 -3.99 -11.97 -5.25
CA ASP A 39 -2.86 -12.90 -5.42
C ASP A 39 -1.53 -12.22 -5.07
N TRP A 40 -1.35 -10.94 -5.36
CA TRP A 40 -0.13 -10.18 -5.02
C TRP A 40 0.21 -10.28 -3.54
N PHE A 41 -0.78 -10.14 -2.66
CA PHE A 41 -0.61 -10.20 -1.20
C PHE A 41 -0.84 -11.60 -0.60
N ARG A 42 -1.03 -12.62 -1.43
CA ARG A 42 -1.13 -13.99 -0.93
C ARG A 42 0.24 -14.48 -0.46
N TYR A 43 0.31 -14.93 0.79
CA TYR A 43 1.53 -15.51 1.34
C TYR A 43 1.90 -16.84 0.63
N ALA A 44 3.17 -16.96 0.25
CA ALA A 44 3.84 -18.20 -0.09
C ALA A 44 5.33 -18.06 0.29
N PRO A 45 5.99 -19.15 0.79
CA PRO A 45 7.36 -19.07 1.31
C PRO A 45 8.40 -18.59 0.31
N GLU A 46 8.15 -18.82 -0.98
CA GLU A 46 9.06 -18.45 -2.09
C GLU A 46 8.83 -17.02 -2.61
N ARG A 47 7.81 -16.34 -2.15
CA ARG A 47 7.52 -14.98 -2.63
C ARG A 47 8.51 -13.97 -2.05
N PRO A 48 8.93 -12.97 -2.84
CA PRO A 48 9.81 -11.92 -2.35
C PRO A 48 9.12 -11.07 -1.30
N ILE A 49 9.94 -10.41 -0.47
CA ILE A 49 9.46 -9.40 0.48
C ILE A 49 8.90 -8.22 -0.30
N VAL A 50 7.71 -7.78 0.07
CA VAL A 50 7.06 -6.59 -0.48
C VAL A 50 7.28 -5.41 0.46
N VAL A 51 7.62 -4.25 -0.09
CA VAL A 51 7.90 -3.04 0.68
C VAL A 51 6.76 -2.05 0.55
N SER A 52 6.31 -1.51 1.71
CA SER A 52 5.38 -0.38 1.77
C SER A 52 6.13 0.92 1.98
N GLY A 53 5.98 1.87 1.07
CA GLY A 53 6.42 3.24 1.26
C GLY A 53 5.42 3.99 2.14
N HIS A 54 5.70 4.15 3.44
CA HIS A 54 4.88 4.93 4.37
C HIS A 54 4.82 6.39 3.91
N ARG A 55 3.63 6.88 3.56
CA ARG A 55 3.37 8.21 2.99
C ARG A 55 4.20 8.54 1.73
N GLY A 56 4.64 7.52 0.99
CA GLY A 56 5.48 7.70 -0.21
C GLY A 56 6.95 7.36 -0.05
N GLY A 57 7.42 6.93 1.16
CA GLY A 57 8.78 6.48 1.41
C GLY A 57 9.71 7.53 2.02
N MET A 58 9.27 8.77 2.25
CA MET A 58 9.98 9.85 2.98
C MET A 58 11.40 10.12 2.48
N VAL A 59 11.59 10.23 1.19
CA VAL A 59 12.89 10.55 0.57
C VAL A 59 13.19 12.05 0.75
N THR A 60 14.41 12.39 1.16
CA THR A 60 14.85 13.80 1.31
C THR A 60 14.60 14.62 0.04
N GLY A 61 14.06 15.81 0.18
CA GLY A 61 13.65 16.70 -0.91
C GLY A 61 12.28 16.36 -1.54
N TYR A 62 11.61 15.29 -1.05
CA TYR A 62 10.29 14.88 -1.51
C TYR A 62 9.30 14.84 -0.33
N PRO A 63 8.20 15.61 -0.37
CA PRO A 63 7.20 15.63 0.70
C PRO A 63 6.50 14.28 0.88
N GLU A 64 5.99 14.02 2.08
CA GLU A 64 5.07 12.93 2.33
C GLU A 64 3.73 13.14 1.58
N ASN A 65 3.03 12.04 1.25
CA ASN A 65 1.70 12.09 0.61
C ASN A 65 1.66 12.90 -0.70
N CYS A 66 2.69 12.81 -1.53
CA CYS A 66 2.68 13.44 -2.86
C CYS A 66 3.17 12.49 -3.96
N ILE A 67 2.65 12.68 -5.16
CA ILE A 67 2.91 11.82 -6.33
C ILE A 67 4.41 11.78 -6.64
N GLU A 68 5.10 12.89 -6.51
CA GLU A 68 6.53 13.00 -6.83
C GLU A 68 7.38 12.16 -5.87
N SER A 69 6.98 12.02 -4.60
CA SER A 69 7.66 11.12 -3.66
C SER A 69 7.43 9.65 -4.02
N PHE A 70 6.23 9.31 -4.50
CA PHE A 70 5.92 7.97 -4.99
C PHE A 70 6.78 7.63 -6.22
N GLU A 71 6.86 8.52 -7.20
CA GLU A 71 7.70 8.35 -8.38
C GLU A 71 9.18 8.22 -8.01
N LYS A 72 9.65 9.06 -7.07
CA LYS A 72 11.03 8.98 -6.58
C LYS A 72 11.32 7.61 -5.96
N THR A 73 10.44 7.10 -5.12
CA THR A 73 10.59 5.78 -4.51
C THR A 73 10.57 4.66 -5.55
N LEU A 74 9.64 4.69 -6.52
CA LEU A 74 9.59 3.72 -7.61
C LEU A 74 10.80 3.79 -8.55
N SER A 75 11.50 4.91 -8.61
CA SER A 75 12.77 5.00 -9.33
C SER A 75 13.92 4.24 -8.64
N MET A 76 13.74 3.86 -7.37
CA MET A 76 14.77 3.19 -6.56
C MET A 76 14.45 1.72 -6.28
N MET A 77 13.14 1.39 -6.07
CA MET A 77 12.71 0.04 -5.71
C MET A 77 11.21 -0.16 -5.95
N PRO A 78 10.75 -1.40 -6.19
CA PRO A 78 9.34 -1.71 -6.23
C PRO A 78 8.72 -1.50 -4.84
N SER A 79 7.62 -0.73 -4.79
CA SER A 79 6.92 -0.43 -3.55
C SER A 79 5.43 -0.23 -3.82
N PHE A 80 4.60 -0.60 -2.85
CA PHE A 80 3.26 -0.04 -2.73
C PHE A 80 3.26 1.09 -1.71
N PHE A 81 2.24 1.94 -1.68
CA PHE A 81 2.23 3.11 -0.80
C PHE A 81 1.05 3.09 0.14
N GLU A 82 1.34 3.31 1.42
CA GLU A 82 0.34 3.74 2.38
C GLU A 82 0.20 5.26 2.29
N ILE A 83 -1.05 5.74 2.24
CA ILE A 83 -1.41 7.15 2.03
C ILE A 83 -2.59 7.56 2.90
N ASP A 84 -2.73 8.87 3.16
CA ASP A 84 -3.59 9.43 4.20
C ASP A 84 -4.73 10.29 3.64
N PRO A 85 -5.88 9.73 3.25
CA PRO A 85 -6.99 10.50 2.70
C PRO A 85 -7.73 11.32 3.76
N ARG A 86 -7.99 12.62 3.49
CA ARG A 86 -8.80 13.52 4.31
C ARG A 86 -9.80 14.32 3.49
N LEU A 87 -10.90 14.73 4.14
CA LEU A 87 -11.91 15.57 3.52
C LEU A 87 -11.59 17.06 3.66
N THR A 88 -11.73 17.78 2.55
CA THR A 88 -11.76 19.24 2.51
C THR A 88 -13.15 19.77 2.86
N LYS A 89 -13.27 21.09 3.02
CA LYS A 89 -14.54 21.80 3.26
C LYS A 89 -15.60 21.53 2.17
N ASP A 90 -15.17 21.40 0.94
CA ASP A 90 -16.04 21.13 -0.23
C ASP A 90 -16.15 19.64 -0.56
N SER A 91 -15.78 18.77 0.41
CA SER A 91 -15.90 17.30 0.31
C SER A 91 -15.05 16.66 -0.78
N VAL A 92 -13.98 17.28 -1.21
CA VAL A 92 -12.92 16.64 -2.03
C VAL A 92 -12.00 15.85 -1.11
N ILE A 93 -11.58 14.67 -1.52
CA ILE A 93 -10.61 13.86 -0.77
C ILE A 93 -9.20 14.20 -1.25
N VAL A 94 -8.36 14.70 -0.32
CA VAL A 94 -6.95 15.04 -0.54
C VAL A 94 -6.04 14.17 0.30
N LEU A 95 -4.74 14.14 0.02
CA LEU A 95 -3.77 13.40 0.84
C LEU A 95 -3.11 14.32 1.87
N MET A 96 -3.34 14.03 3.16
CA MET A 96 -2.72 14.74 4.28
C MET A 96 -2.74 13.87 5.54
N HIS A 97 -1.58 13.64 6.16
CA HIS A 97 -1.54 12.84 7.39
C HIS A 97 -2.22 13.55 8.57
N ASP A 98 -1.80 14.79 8.87
CA ASP A 98 -2.30 15.53 10.01
C ASP A 98 -3.70 16.14 9.73
N ALA A 99 -4.46 16.42 10.74
CA ALA A 99 -5.72 17.14 10.58
C ALA A 99 -5.51 18.62 10.19
N THR A 100 -4.28 19.12 10.33
CA THR A 100 -3.86 20.48 9.95
C THR A 100 -2.76 20.45 8.91
N ILE A 101 -2.61 21.54 8.15
CA ILE A 101 -1.61 21.64 7.08
C ILE A 101 -0.28 22.25 7.53
N ASP A 102 -0.14 22.60 8.80
CA ASP A 102 0.95 23.43 9.36
C ASP A 102 2.33 22.80 9.21
N ARG A 103 2.44 21.48 9.50
CA ARG A 103 3.73 20.78 9.52
C ARG A 103 4.29 20.58 8.10
N THR A 104 3.44 20.20 7.17
CA THR A 104 3.85 19.69 5.86
C THR A 104 3.61 20.68 4.72
N THR A 105 3.09 21.90 5.01
CA THR A 105 2.85 22.91 3.98
C THR A 105 3.30 24.31 4.40
N THR A 106 3.22 25.26 3.46
CA THR A 106 3.43 26.69 3.73
C THR A 106 2.21 27.37 4.34
N GLY A 107 1.06 26.68 4.46
CA GLY A 107 -0.16 27.17 5.07
C GLY A 107 -0.27 26.78 6.55
N THR A 108 -1.38 27.20 7.19
CA THR A 108 -1.73 26.88 8.58
C THR A 108 -3.22 26.61 8.68
N GLY A 109 -3.68 25.84 9.67
CA GLY A 109 -5.08 25.56 9.91
C GLY A 109 -5.50 24.13 9.51
N ARG A 110 -6.79 23.84 9.64
CA ARG A 110 -7.33 22.50 9.41
C ARG A 110 -7.60 22.26 7.93
N VAL A 111 -7.37 21.03 7.46
CA VAL A 111 -7.73 20.60 6.09
C VAL A 111 -9.23 20.87 5.82
N SER A 112 -10.09 20.58 6.79
CA SER A 112 -11.55 20.75 6.68
C SER A 112 -12.04 22.20 6.62
N ASP A 113 -11.18 23.19 6.87
CA ASP A 113 -11.54 24.62 6.81
C ASP A 113 -11.35 25.19 5.40
N TYR A 114 -10.63 24.49 4.52
CA TYR A 114 -10.30 24.90 3.17
C TYR A 114 -11.04 24.08 2.12
N THR A 115 -11.39 24.74 1.01
CA THR A 115 -11.74 24.03 -0.24
C THR A 115 -10.49 23.40 -0.86
N CYS A 116 -10.67 22.46 -1.78
CA CYS A 116 -9.55 21.87 -2.52
C CYS A 116 -8.76 22.94 -3.29
N GLU A 117 -9.45 23.90 -3.93
CA GLU A 117 -8.82 25.00 -4.67
C GLU A 117 -7.96 25.88 -3.76
N GLU A 118 -8.44 26.21 -2.55
CA GLU A 118 -7.67 26.96 -1.56
C GLU A 118 -6.42 26.19 -1.10
N LEU A 119 -6.52 24.87 -0.87
CA LEU A 119 -5.38 24.04 -0.49
C LEU A 119 -4.30 23.98 -1.59
N GLN A 120 -4.69 24.05 -2.85
CA GLN A 120 -3.76 24.06 -3.99
C GLN A 120 -2.88 25.34 -4.04
N GLN A 121 -3.15 26.37 -3.24
CA GLN A 121 -2.31 27.56 -3.16
C GLN A 121 -1.07 27.33 -2.26
N PHE A 122 -1.09 26.32 -1.37
CA PHE A 122 0.02 26.04 -0.48
C PHE A 122 1.01 25.06 -1.10
N PHE A 123 2.30 25.31 -0.84
CA PHE A 123 3.38 24.41 -1.24
C PHE A 123 3.63 23.37 -0.14
N LEU A 124 3.95 22.15 -0.54
CA LEU A 124 4.39 21.12 0.37
C LEU A 124 5.82 21.36 0.85
N LYS A 125 6.12 20.92 2.07
CA LYS A 125 7.47 20.89 2.66
C LYS A 125 7.94 19.45 2.74
N ASP A 126 9.23 19.26 2.52
CA ASP A 126 9.88 17.99 2.79
C ASP A 126 10.01 17.71 4.31
N ARG A 127 10.58 16.56 4.66
CA ARG A 127 10.77 16.15 6.05
C ARG A 127 11.66 17.11 6.86
N GLU A 128 12.60 17.76 6.22
CA GLU A 128 13.52 18.75 6.80
C GLU A 128 12.88 20.14 6.94
N GLY A 129 11.64 20.33 6.43
CA GLY A 129 10.92 21.60 6.45
C GLY A 129 11.22 22.53 5.27
N ASN A 130 11.98 22.08 4.28
CA ASN A 130 12.26 22.86 3.07
C ASN A 130 11.01 22.92 2.19
N VAL A 131 10.69 24.12 1.70
CA VAL A 131 9.58 24.31 0.76
C VAL A 131 9.94 23.72 -0.60
N THR A 132 9.04 22.91 -1.14
CA THR A 132 9.18 22.30 -2.46
C THR A 132 8.22 22.95 -3.46
N PRO A 133 8.34 22.70 -4.77
CA PRO A 133 7.38 23.18 -5.76
C PRO A 133 6.07 22.36 -5.81
N TYR A 134 5.97 21.30 -5.01
CA TYR A 134 4.87 20.34 -5.06
C TYR A 134 3.65 20.81 -4.29
N ARG A 135 2.48 20.27 -4.66
CA ARG A 135 1.18 20.63 -4.09
C ARG A 135 0.51 19.41 -3.45
N ILE A 136 -0.49 19.67 -2.61
CA ILE A 136 -1.32 18.62 -2.01
C ILE A 136 -2.12 17.94 -3.12
N PRO A 137 -1.94 16.64 -3.40
CA PRO A 137 -2.71 15.95 -4.43
C PRO A 137 -4.09 15.57 -3.91
N THR A 138 -5.07 15.45 -4.81
CA THR A 138 -6.32 14.76 -4.53
C THR A 138 -6.11 13.24 -4.56
N LEU A 139 -6.98 12.50 -3.87
CA LEU A 139 -6.98 11.03 -3.93
C LEU A 139 -7.29 10.55 -5.36
N GLU A 140 -8.16 11.25 -6.10
CA GLU A 140 -8.47 10.90 -7.49
C GLU A 140 -7.24 11.01 -8.39
N GLU A 141 -6.46 12.07 -8.29
CA GLU A 141 -5.20 12.23 -9.03
C GLU A 141 -4.23 11.09 -8.71
N CYS A 142 -4.09 10.74 -7.44
CA CYS A 142 -3.21 9.64 -7.03
C CYS A 142 -3.69 8.28 -7.55
N ILE A 143 -5.00 8.00 -7.54
CA ILE A 143 -5.56 6.76 -8.11
C ILE A 143 -5.33 6.70 -9.62
N VAL A 144 -5.60 7.79 -10.34
CA VAL A 144 -5.37 7.85 -11.79
C VAL A 144 -3.89 7.65 -12.11
N TRP A 145 -3.01 8.34 -11.38
CA TRP A 145 -1.57 8.22 -11.52
C TRP A 145 -1.05 6.79 -11.23
N SER A 146 -1.60 6.11 -10.23
CA SER A 146 -1.11 4.81 -9.75
C SER A 146 -1.41 3.63 -10.68
N ARG A 147 -2.32 3.79 -11.64
CA ARG A 147 -2.71 2.73 -12.59
C ARG A 147 -1.50 2.26 -13.41
N GLY A 148 -1.27 0.95 -13.41
CA GLY A 148 -0.12 0.34 -14.08
C GLY A 148 1.24 0.63 -13.41
N LYS A 149 1.27 1.25 -12.22
CA LYS A 149 2.52 1.64 -11.57
C LYS A 149 2.69 1.07 -10.17
N THR A 150 1.63 1.08 -9.34
CA THR A 150 1.74 0.68 -7.94
C THR A 150 0.37 0.42 -7.31
N ILE A 151 0.38 -0.06 -6.06
CA ILE A 151 -0.81 -0.27 -5.24
C ILE A 151 -0.89 0.85 -4.20
N LEU A 152 -2.09 1.37 -3.94
CA LEU A 152 -2.37 2.35 -2.90
C LEU A 152 -3.11 1.68 -1.74
N ASN A 153 -2.57 1.83 -0.54
CA ASN A 153 -3.18 1.41 0.73
C ASN A 153 -3.70 2.65 1.46
N LEU A 154 -5.01 2.80 1.56
CA LEU A 154 -5.66 3.97 2.13
C LEU A 154 -5.78 3.84 3.65
N ASP A 155 -5.08 4.68 4.42
CA ASP A 155 -5.24 4.70 5.88
C ASP A 155 -6.54 5.41 6.29
N ILE A 156 -7.04 5.04 7.48
CA ILE A 156 -8.27 5.66 8.04
C ILE A 156 -7.90 6.97 8.75
N LYS A 157 -8.43 8.08 8.23
CA LYS A 157 -8.37 9.41 8.87
C LYS A 157 -9.79 9.88 9.23
N ASP A 158 -10.29 10.90 8.59
CA ASP A 158 -11.60 11.50 8.89
C ASP A 158 -12.66 11.28 7.77
N VAL A 159 -12.27 10.63 6.67
CA VAL A 159 -13.24 10.23 5.63
C VAL A 159 -14.09 9.08 6.16
N PRO A 160 -15.43 9.21 6.25
CA PRO A 160 -16.29 8.10 6.65
C PRO A 160 -16.11 6.89 5.71
N LEU A 161 -16.15 5.67 6.28
CA LEU A 161 -15.87 4.43 5.53
C LEU A 161 -16.80 4.25 4.33
N GLU A 162 -18.06 4.63 4.50
CA GLU A 162 -19.09 4.57 3.45
C GLU A 162 -18.77 5.55 2.32
N VAL A 163 -18.36 6.78 2.65
CA VAL A 163 -17.98 7.81 1.66
C VAL A 163 -16.74 7.35 0.89
N MET A 164 -15.74 6.80 1.59
CA MET A 164 -14.54 6.26 0.96
C MET A 164 -14.89 5.09 0.02
N SER A 165 -15.74 4.17 0.48
CA SER A 165 -16.17 3.03 -0.33
C SER A 165 -16.91 3.48 -1.60
N ASP A 166 -17.87 4.39 -1.47
CA ASP A 166 -18.63 4.92 -2.62
C ASP A 166 -17.72 5.68 -3.61
N PHE A 167 -16.74 6.42 -3.09
CA PHE A 167 -15.75 7.11 -3.91
C PHE A 167 -14.88 6.12 -4.72
N ILE A 168 -14.36 5.07 -4.06
CA ILE A 168 -13.53 4.05 -4.73
C ILE A 168 -14.36 3.23 -5.71
N ASN A 169 -15.60 2.85 -5.35
CA ASN A 169 -16.48 2.10 -6.26
C ASN A 169 -16.79 2.86 -7.54
N ARG A 170 -16.94 4.20 -7.46
CA ARG A 170 -17.14 5.05 -8.64
C ARG A 170 -15.93 5.04 -9.58
N LEU A 171 -14.72 5.07 -9.06
CA LEU A 171 -13.47 5.05 -9.85
C LEU A 171 -13.06 3.65 -10.29
N ALA A 172 -13.55 2.62 -9.57
CA ALA A 172 -13.31 1.19 -9.79
C ALA A 172 -11.83 0.83 -10.08
N PRO A 173 -10.85 1.29 -9.28
CA PRO A 173 -9.45 0.93 -9.48
C PRO A 173 -9.20 -0.53 -9.09
N ALA A 174 -8.34 -1.22 -9.82
CA ALA A 174 -7.95 -2.59 -9.48
C ALA A 174 -6.90 -2.64 -8.34
N ASN A 175 -6.15 -1.57 -8.16
CA ASN A 175 -4.90 -1.48 -7.39
C ASN A 175 -5.03 -0.70 -6.08
N VAL A 176 -6.22 -0.67 -5.46
CA VAL A 176 -6.47 -0.01 -4.18
C VAL A 176 -6.86 -1.01 -3.11
N MET A 177 -6.31 -0.83 -1.91
CA MET A 177 -6.68 -1.55 -0.69
C MET A 177 -6.92 -0.59 0.47
N TYR A 178 -7.55 -1.06 1.54
CA TYR A 178 -7.91 -0.25 2.70
C TYR A 178 -7.18 -0.73 3.96
N THR A 179 -6.60 0.17 4.71
CA THR A 179 -6.21 -0.11 6.10
C THR A 179 -7.46 -0.21 6.95
N VAL A 180 -7.57 -1.28 7.75
CA VAL A 180 -8.63 -1.48 8.72
C VAL A 180 -8.05 -1.86 10.07
N ARG A 181 -8.59 -1.27 11.15
CA ARG A 181 -8.08 -1.46 12.52
C ARG A 181 -8.82 -2.55 13.28
N ASN A 182 -9.91 -3.06 12.73
CA ASN A 182 -10.71 -4.16 13.28
C ASN A 182 -11.59 -4.79 12.21
N ALA A 183 -12.14 -5.97 12.52
CA ALA A 183 -12.95 -6.75 11.60
C ALA A 183 -14.27 -6.06 11.19
N ARG A 184 -14.88 -5.24 12.06
CA ARG A 184 -16.12 -4.50 11.72
C ARG A 184 -15.90 -3.47 10.62
N GLN A 185 -14.76 -2.77 10.64
CA GLN A 185 -14.41 -1.83 9.55
C GLN A 185 -14.23 -2.58 8.22
N ALA A 186 -13.57 -3.75 8.24
CA ALA A 186 -13.47 -4.60 7.05
C ALA A 186 -14.86 -5.03 6.55
N ARG A 187 -15.77 -5.41 7.47
CA ARG A 187 -17.14 -5.79 7.13
C ARG A 187 -17.90 -4.64 6.47
N THR A 188 -17.77 -3.41 6.99
CA THR A 188 -18.40 -2.21 6.40
C THR A 188 -17.98 -2.02 4.93
N TYR A 189 -16.71 -2.21 4.60
CA TYR A 189 -16.22 -2.13 3.22
C TYR A 189 -16.73 -3.30 2.37
N LEU A 190 -16.69 -4.54 2.89
CA LEU A 190 -17.14 -5.73 2.15
C LEU A 190 -18.62 -5.71 1.80
N ASP A 191 -19.46 -5.10 2.64
CA ASP A 191 -20.90 -4.96 2.38
C ASP A 191 -21.17 -4.04 1.18
N ARG A 192 -20.21 -3.20 0.80
CA ARG A 192 -20.28 -2.25 -0.34
C ARG A 192 -19.44 -2.68 -1.54
N ASP A 193 -18.30 -3.32 -1.30
CA ASP A 193 -17.40 -3.89 -2.30
C ASP A 193 -16.97 -5.31 -1.88
N PRO A 194 -17.65 -6.35 -2.37
CA PRO A 194 -17.31 -7.74 -2.04
C PRO A 194 -15.90 -8.18 -2.46
N GLN A 195 -15.18 -7.36 -3.26
CA GLN A 195 -13.81 -7.61 -3.70
C GLN A 195 -12.80 -6.67 -3.02
N ALA A 196 -13.18 -5.95 -1.97
CA ALA A 196 -12.27 -5.08 -1.25
C ALA A 196 -11.06 -5.85 -0.70
N MET A 197 -9.86 -5.27 -0.83
CA MET A 197 -8.61 -5.79 -0.27
C MET A 197 -8.21 -4.98 0.96
N PHE A 198 -7.66 -5.63 1.99
CA PHE A 198 -7.37 -5.00 3.28
C PHE A 198 -5.93 -5.16 3.75
N SER A 199 -5.39 -4.10 4.32
CA SER A 199 -4.31 -4.11 5.30
C SER A 199 -4.93 -4.13 6.70
N CYS A 200 -5.03 -5.33 7.29
CA CYS A 200 -5.73 -5.55 8.57
C CYS A 200 -4.79 -5.42 9.76
N TRP A 201 -5.17 -4.67 10.79
CA TRP A 201 -4.49 -4.79 12.08
C TRP A 201 -4.88 -6.12 12.72
N CYS A 202 -3.90 -7.02 12.85
CA CYS A 202 -4.09 -8.36 13.43
C CYS A 202 -2.85 -8.72 14.26
N LYS A 203 -2.79 -8.18 15.49
CA LYS A 203 -1.59 -8.21 16.34
C LYS A 203 -1.62 -9.35 17.39
N ASN A 204 -2.73 -10.06 17.51
CA ASN A 204 -2.91 -11.15 18.46
C ASN A 204 -4.02 -12.12 18.03
N MET A 205 -4.11 -13.26 18.71
CA MET A 205 -5.08 -14.32 18.41
C MET A 205 -6.54 -13.91 18.62
N LYS A 206 -6.82 -12.93 19.49
CA LYS A 206 -8.18 -12.40 19.68
C LYS A 206 -8.63 -11.68 18.40
N GLU A 207 -7.80 -10.76 17.89
CA GLU A 207 -8.09 -10.03 16.65
C GLU A 207 -8.22 -11.00 15.45
N PHE A 208 -7.36 -12.03 15.37
CA PHE A 208 -7.50 -13.10 14.38
C PHE A 208 -8.88 -13.77 14.44
N GLY A 209 -9.35 -14.09 15.68
CA GLY A 209 -10.69 -14.66 15.88
C GLY A 209 -11.81 -13.73 15.44
N GLU A 210 -11.71 -12.43 15.70
CA GLU A 210 -12.68 -11.41 15.29
C GLU A 210 -12.83 -11.33 13.77
N TYR A 211 -11.72 -11.42 12.99
CA TYR A 211 -11.80 -11.49 11.52
C TYR A 211 -12.47 -12.77 11.02
N ALA A 212 -12.26 -13.90 11.71
CA ALA A 212 -12.94 -15.17 11.39
C ALA A 212 -14.45 -15.09 11.67
N GLU A 213 -14.85 -14.53 12.82
CA GLU A 213 -16.24 -14.34 13.24
C GLU A 213 -17.02 -13.45 12.27
N GLU A 214 -16.41 -12.33 11.84
CA GLU A 214 -16.97 -11.41 10.83
C GLU A 214 -16.89 -11.98 9.41
N ARG A 215 -16.37 -13.19 9.22
CA ARG A 215 -16.24 -13.89 7.93
C ARG A 215 -15.53 -13.04 6.87
N ILE A 216 -14.46 -12.35 7.27
CA ILE A 216 -13.61 -11.63 6.32
C ILE A 216 -12.81 -12.66 5.50
N PRO A 217 -12.87 -12.63 4.14
CA PRO A 217 -12.14 -13.58 3.32
C PRO A 217 -10.62 -13.44 3.51
N TRP A 218 -9.95 -14.50 3.93
CA TRP A 218 -8.50 -14.49 4.17
C TRP A 218 -7.70 -14.12 2.92
N SER A 219 -8.20 -14.46 1.73
CA SER A 219 -7.58 -14.08 0.45
C SER A 219 -7.61 -12.58 0.15
N GLN A 220 -8.38 -11.81 0.91
CA GLN A 220 -8.54 -10.37 0.79
C GLN A 220 -7.82 -9.61 1.92
N MET A 221 -6.86 -10.26 2.57
CA MET A 221 -6.15 -9.72 3.72
C MET A 221 -4.63 -9.76 3.55
N MET A 222 -3.97 -8.69 3.95
CA MET A 222 -2.61 -8.64 4.44
C MET A 222 -2.68 -8.21 5.92
N ALA A 223 -1.93 -8.85 6.81
CA ALA A 223 -2.01 -8.60 8.24
C ALA A 223 -0.85 -7.71 8.74
N TYR A 224 -1.16 -6.51 9.22
CA TYR A 224 -0.22 -5.73 10.02
C TYR A 224 -0.14 -6.31 11.43
N VAL A 225 1.02 -6.87 11.77
CA VAL A 225 1.23 -7.59 13.03
C VAL A 225 2.02 -6.80 14.08
N GLY A 226 2.44 -5.58 13.76
CA GLY A 226 3.17 -4.69 14.68
C GLY A 226 4.47 -4.14 14.07
N THR A 227 5.36 -3.64 14.94
CA THR A 227 6.62 -3.03 14.52
C THR A 227 7.76 -4.05 14.37
N MET A 228 7.56 -5.27 14.86
CA MET A 228 8.51 -6.37 14.73
C MET A 228 7.79 -7.71 14.88
N MET A 229 8.45 -8.78 14.42
CA MET A 229 8.00 -10.15 14.69
C MET A 229 8.38 -10.53 16.13
N LEU A 230 7.38 -10.90 16.95
CA LEU A 230 7.57 -11.25 18.35
C LEU A 230 7.65 -12.78 18.53
N PRO A 231 8.59 -13.31 19.34
CA PRO A 231 8.74 -14.75 19.55
C PRO A 231 7.49 -15.43 20.15
N ASP A 232 6.75 -14.74 20.97
CA ASP A 232 5.51 -15.21 21.62
C ASP A 232 4.27 -15.15 20.73
N GLN A 233 4.38 -14.60 19.51
CA GLN A 233 3.30 -14.50 18.53
C GLN A 233 3.43 -15.51 17.35
N GLN A 234 4.30 -16.52 17.48
CA GLN A 234 4.54 -17.48 16.38
C GLN A 234 3.28 -18.27 16.00
N GLU A 235 2.38 -18.54 16.96
CA GLU A 235 1.10 -19.18 16.66
C GLU A 235 0.24 -18.32 15.72
N LEU A 236 0.15 -17.01 15.98
CA LEU A 236 -0.58 -16.08 15.13
C LEU A 236 -0.02 -16.07 13.70
N TYR A 237 1.31 -15.92 13.58
CA TYR A 237 1.97 -15.87 12.26
C TYR A 237 1.76 -17.15 11.47
N GLY A 238 1.90 -18.32 12.15
CA GLY A 238 1.63 -19.63 11.56
C GLY A 238 0.21 -19.73 11.03
N LYS A 239 -0.79 -19.36 11.84
CA LYS A 239 -2.20 -19.39 11.42
C LYS A 239 -2.52 -18.42 10.28
N LEU A 240 -1.94 -17.22 10.27
CA LEU A 240 -2.08 -16.27 9.16
C LEU A 240 -1.49 -16.87 7.87
N HIS A 241 -0.28 -17.43 7.93
CA HIS A 241 0.38 -18.07 6.79
C HIS A 241 -0.39 -19.30 6.29
N GLU A 242 -0.94 -20.15 7.17
CA GLU A 242 -1.81 -21.27 6.79
C GLU A 242 -3.06 -20.82 6.03
N LYS A 243 -3.56 -19.60 6.28
CA LYS A 243 -4.67 -18.97 5.55
C LYS A 243 -4.23 -18.25 4.27
N GLY A 244 -2.93 -18.26 3.97
CA GLY A 244 -2.37 -17.51 2.84
C GLY A 244 -2.28 -16.01 3.06
N VAL A 245 -2.30 -15.54 4.31
CA VAL A 245 -2.23 -14.13 4.67
C VAL A 245 -0.78 -13.71 4.90
N MET A 246 -0.30 -12.73 4.14
CA MET A 246 1.03 -12.14 4.33
C MET A 246 1.05 -11.29 5.61
N CYS A 247 2.11 -11.47 6.43
CA CYS A 247 2.34 -10.63 7.60
C CYS A 247 3.20 -9.42 7.24
N MET A 248 2.78 -8.22 7.66
CA MET A 248 3.51 -6.97 7.51
C MET A 248 3.94 -6.43 8.86
N ILE A 249 5.17 -5.93 8.93
CA ILE A 249 5.68 -5.14 10.06
C ILE A 249 5.96 -3.71 9.57
N SER A 250 5.81 -2.72 10.45
CA SER A 250 6.19 -1.33 10.17
C SER A 250 7.47 -0.98 10.94
N LEU A 251 8.52 -0.61 10.22
CA LEU A 251 9.76 -0.11 10.80
C LEU A 251 9.70 1.38 11.13
N ALA A 252 8.66 2.09 10.69
CA ALA A 252 8.44 3.49 11.03
C ALA A 252 7.87 3.59 12.46
N PRO A 253 8.30 4.57 13.26
CA PRO A 253 7.61 4.89 14.51
C PRO A 253 6.17 5.32 14.16
N THR A 254 5.21 4.69 14.84
CA THR A 254 3.78 5.02 14.72
C THR A 254 3.46 6.28 15.50
#